data_221a62cd5f5bfef86d6d561a91d33bd6
#
_entry.id   221a62cd5f5bfef86d6d561a91d33bd6
#
_cell.length_a   1.000
_cell.length_b   1.000
_cell.length_c   1.000
_cell.angle_alpha   90.00
_cell.angle_beta   90.00
_cell.angle_gamma   90.00
#
_symmetry.space_group_name_H-M   'P 1'
#
loop_
_entity.id
_entity.type
_entity.pdbx_description
1 polymer ?
#
loop_
_entity_poly.entity_id
_entity_poly.type
_entity_poly.pdbx_seq_one_letter_code
_entity_poly.pdbx_strand_id
1 'polypeptide(L)'
;HVLADKPLAINPQDFKLLTEAYQLAKEKNLLLYDLMTERYDILNIIEKELLHQTELFGDLQKGSPDNPSVIMESVHHFFKTVSGKPLTRPAWYYDVEQQGEGIADVTTHLIDLINWQCFPDETIHYQSDVTVNTAKHWPTPITLTEFSQSTQIDSFPTYLNRYIKNDVLEVMANGSLNYTVKGICIGMKVTWNYTPPTNGGDTFTSIKKGSKATLKIVQDEKNGFVKELYIQKEPDIDNRTFEAQLQKTVEQLQITYPFLSVKNKKNGTYLIDIPQEKRLGHEEHFSKVAKAFLHYVDNKDMPEWENENTLAKYYITTTAVEMAKIGNK
;
A
#
# COMPACT_ATOMS: atom_id res chain seq x y z
N HIS A 1 -24.62 -8.42 3.96
CA HIS A 1 -23.46 -7.69 3.47
C HIS A 1 -22.38 -7.63 4.56
N VAL A 2 -21.14 -7.61 4.18
CA VAL A 2 -19.98 -7.58 5.09
C VAL A 2 -19.03 -6.47 4.64
N LEU A 3 -18.69 -5.56 5.54
CA LEU A 3 -17.54 -4.66 5.43
C LEU A 3 -16.47 -5.20 6.37
N ALA A 4 -15.37 -5.66 5.85
CA ALA A 4 -14.34 -6.34 6.62
C ALA A 4 -13.04 -5.53 6.65
N ASP A 5 -12.41 -5.48 7.83
CA ASP A 5 -11.06 -4.90 7.96
C ASP A 5 -10.01 -5.92 7.48
N LYS A 6 -8.92 -5.38 6.95
CA LYS A 6 -7.77 -6.17 6.45
C LYS A 6 -6.91 -6.71 7.61
N PRO A 7 -6.17 -7.83 7.39
CA PRO A 7 -6.17 -8.69 6.22
C PRO A 7 -7.30 -9.72 6.26
N LEU A 8 -7.94 -9.99 5.12
CA LEU A 8 -9.00 -11.01 5.01
C LEU A 8 -8.45 -12.44 4.91
N ALA A 9 -7.21 -12.58 4.51
CA ALA A 9 -6.48 -13.84 4.43
C ALA A 9 -4.99 -13.59 4.70
N ILE A 10 -4.34 -14.45 5.49
CA ILE A 10 -2.93 -14.33 5.86
C ILE A 10 -2.06 -15.53 5.41
N ASN A 11 -2.68 -16.54 4.85
CA ASN A 11 -2.04 -17.74 4.32
C ASN A 11 -2.88 -18.36 3.17
N PRO A 12 -2.35 -19.34 2.41
CA PRO A 12 -3.06 -19.95 1.29
C PRO A 12 -4.35 -20.68 1.66
N GLN A 13 -4.46 -21.21 2.88
CA GLN A 13 -5.67 -21.89 3.36
C GLN A 13 -6.80 -20.88 3.58
N ASP A 14 -6.48 -19.74 4.21
CA ASP A 14 -7.43 -18.64 4.41
C ASP A 14 -7.85 -18.05 3.05
N PHE A 15 -6.92 -17.94 2.10
CA PHE A 15 -7.24 -17.46 0.75
C PHE A 15 -8.26 -18.36 0.05
N LYS A 16 -8.15 -19.68 0.21
CA LYS A 16 -9.15 -20.61 -0.33
C LYS A 16 -10.53 -20.35 0.28
N LEU A 17 -10.61 -20.21 1.59
CA LEU A 17 -11.85 -19.88 2.30
C LEU A 17 -12.41 -18.52 1.85
N LEU A 18 -11.54 -17.53 1.66
CA LEU A 18 -11.93 -16.22 1.14
C LEU A 18 -12.56 -16.32 -0.27
N THR A 19 -11.96 -17.12 -1.15
CA THR A 19 -12.50 -17.37 -2.50
C THR A 19 -13.91 -18.00 -2.43
N GLU A 20 -14.09 -18.99 -1.57
CA GLU A 20 -15.39 -19.62 -1.34
C GLU A 20 -16.42 -18.62 -0.77
N ALA A 21 -15.99 -17.74 0.14
CA ALA A 21 -16.83 -16.70 0.72
C ALA A 21 -17.30 -15.66 -0.33
N TYR A 22 -16.41 -15.22 -1.25
CA TYR A 22 -16.79 -14.33 -2.35
C TYR A 22 -17.77 -14.99 -3.32
N GLN A 23 -17.56 -16.28 -3.63
CA GLN A 23 -18.49 -17.03 -4.47
C GLN A 23 -19.86 -17.12 -3.80
N LEU A 24 -19.92 -17.51 -2.53
CA LEU A 24 -21.17 -17.59 -1.78
C LEU A 24 -21.88 -16.24 -1.67
N ALA A 25 -21.13 -15.17 -1.42
CA ALA A 25 -21.67 -13.82 -1.39
C ALA A 25 -22.33 -13.45 -2.72
N LYS A 26 -21.67 -13.74 -3.85
CA LYS A 26 -22.21 -13.53 -5.19
C LYS A 26 -23.51 -14.33 -5.41
N GLU A 27 -23.55 -15.61 -5.05
CA GLU A 27 -24.74 -16.47 -5.17
C GLU A 27 -25.92 -15.96 -4.32
N LYS A 28 -25.64 -15.33 -3.19
CA LYS A 28 -26.62 -14.78 -2.26
C LYS A 28 -26.98 -13.32 -2.52
N ASN A 29 -26.41 -12.68 -3.54
CA ASN A 29 -26.51 -11.24 -3.81
C ASN A 29 -26.11 -10.39 -2.58
N LEU A 30 -25.03 -10.80 -1.91
CA LEU A 30 -24.43 -10.08 -0.78
C LEU A 30 -23.13 -9.42 -1.21
N LEU A 31 -22.82 -8.28 -0.59
CA LEU A 31 -21.52 -7.65 -0.75
C LEU A 31 -20.59 -8.16 0.35
N LEU A 32 -19.38 -8.49 -0.06
CA LEU A 32 -18.21 -8.65 0.81
C LEU A 32 -17.19 -7.61 0.35
N TYR A 33 -16.95 -6.59 1.17
CA TYR A 33 -16.16 -5.42 0.79
C TYR A 33 -15.00 -5.22 1.75
N ASP A 34 -13.82 -4.99 1.20
CA ASP A 34 -12.58 -4.80 1.94
C ASP A 34 -12.35 -3.33 2.27
N LEU A 35 -11.84 -3.06 3.47
CA LEU A 35 -11.68 -1.71 3.99
C LEU A 35 -10.33 -1.12 3.56
N MET A 36 -10.28 -0.55 2.32
CA MET A 36 -9.09 0.05 1.73
C MET A 36 -9.15 1.56 1.76
N THR A 37 -8.53 2.17 2.76
CA THR A 37 -8.58 3.61 3.06
C THR A 37 -7.68 4.46 2.17
N GLU A 38 -6.55 3.91 1.71
CA GLU A 38 -5.50 4.66 1.01
C GLU A 38 -5.93 5.20 -0.36
N ARG A 39 -6.97 4.62 -0.98
CA ARG A 39 -7.57 5.14 -2.21
C ARG A 39 -8.19 6.53 -2.05
N TYR A 40 -8.45 6.97 -0.82
CA TYR A 40 -9.05 8.27 -0.49
C TYR A 40 -8.04 9.35 -0.06
N ASP A 41 -6.75 9.00 0.04
CA ASP A 41 -5.67 9.99 0.19
C ASP A 41 -5.55 10.81 -1.09
N ILE A 42 -5.65 12.14 -0.97
CA ILE A 42 -5.62 13.05 -2.12
C ILE A 42 -4.34 12.93 -2.94
N LEU A 43 -3.17 12.61 -2.33
CA LEU A 43 -1.95 12.40 -3.08
C LEU A 43 -2.04 11.15 -3.97
N ASN A 44 -2.64 10.07 -3.46
CA ASN A 44 -2.85 8.84 -4.22
C ASN A 44 -3.86 9.04 -5.36
N ILE A 45 -4.89 9.86 -5.14
CA ILE A 45 -5.85 10.25 -6.17
C ILE A 45 -5.15 11.04 -7.28
N ILE A 46 -4.39 12.08 -6.94
CA ILE A 46 -3.68 12.90 -7.93
C ILE A 46 -2.58 12.12 -8.63
N GLU A 47 -1.88 11.19 -7.93
CA GLU A 47 -0.91 10.29 -8.57
C GLU A 47 -1.61 9.42 -9.63
N LYS A 48 -2.80 8.86 -9.34
CA LYS A 48 -3.61 8.12 -10.31
C LYS A 48 -4.00 8.99 -11.52
N GLU A 49 -4.51 10.19 -11.28
CA GLU A 49 -4.89 11.10 -12.37
C GLU A 49 -3.71 11.41 -13.30
N LEU A 50 -2.52 11.68 -12.74
CA LEU A 50 -1.31 11.96 -13.51
C LEU A 50 -0.78 10.74 -14.26
N LEU A 51 -0.89 9.55 -13.69
CA LEU A 51 -0.47 8.29 -14.30
C LEU A 51 -1.16 8.04 -15.64
N HIS A 52 -2.41 8.49 -15.77
CA HIS A 52 -3.23 8.31 -16.99
C HIS A 52 -3.18 9.48 -17.95
N GLN A 53 -2.29 10.47 -17.73
CA GLN A 53 -2.03 11.55 -18.67
C GLN A 53 -0.95 11.14 -19.68
N THR A 54 -1.32 10.39 -20.70
CA THR A 54 -0.38 9.81 -21.68
C THR A 54 0.52 10.83 -22.39
N GLU A 55 0.03 12.06 -22.56
CA GLU A 55 0.85 13.14 -23.14
C GLU A 55 1.95 13.63 -22.19
N LEU A 56 1.75 13.50 -20.88
CA LEU A 56 2.68 13.95 -19.84
C LEU A 56 3.52 12.79 -19.30
N PHE A 57 2.87 11.69 -18.87
CA PHE A 57 3.51 10.55 -18.24
C PHE A 57 4.01 9.53 -19.26
N GLY A 58 3.35 9.44 -20.41
CA GLY A 58 3.57 8.39 -21.39
C GLY A 58 2.88 7.08 -20.98
N ASP A 59 3.42 5.96 -21.48
CA ASP A 59 2.96 4.64 -21.12
C ASP A 59 3.70 4.11 -19.89
N LEU A 60 3.00 3.43 -18.98
CA LEU A 60 3.63 2.76 -17.84
C LEU A 60 4.59 1.69 -18.36
N GLN A 61 5.86 1.78 -17.95
CA GLN A 61 6.88 0.83 -18.38
C GLN A 61 6.63 -0.56 -17.78
N LYS A 62 7.02 -1.61 -18.51
CA LYS A 62 6.88 -2.99 -18.02
C LYS A 62 7.85 -3.31 -16.89
N GLY A 63 9.07 -2.79 -16.99
CA GLY A 63 10.15 -3.15 -16.08
C GLY A 63 10.61 -4.60 -16.22
N SER A 64 11.37 -5.05 -15.24
CA SER A 64 11.81 -6.44 -15.10
C SER A 64 11.88 -6.79 -13.60
N PRO A 65 11.99 -8.08 -13.22
CA PRO A 65 12.13 -8.46 -11.81
C PRO A 65 13.32 -7.77 -11.11
N ASP A 66 14.44 -7.54 -11.81
CA ASP A 66 15.63 -6.87 -11.25
C ASP A 66 15.52 -5.33 -11.30
N ASN A 67 14.64 -4.80 -12.13
CA ASN A 67 14.40 -3.36 -12.25
C ASN A 67 12.90 -3.09 -12.47
N PRO A 68 12.08 -3.23 -11.43
CA PRO A 68 10.64 -3.03 -11.52
C PRO A 68 10.30 -1.59 -11.90
N SER A 69 9.22 -1.43 -12.65
CA SER A 69 8.71 -0.13 -13.08
C SER A 69 7.79 0.52 -12.04
N VAL A 70 7.19 -0.29 -11.18
CA VAL A 70 6.40 0.16 -10.04
C VAL A 70 7.10 -0.31 -8.77
N ILE A 71 7.37 0.61 -7.84
CA ILE A 71 8.03 0.32 -6.58
C ILE A 71 7.24 0.96 -5.46
N MET A 72 6.91 0.19 -4.43
CA MET A 72 6.37 0.73 -3.19
C MET A 72 7.13 0.20 -1.98
N GLU A 73 7.53 1.11 -1.10
CA GLU A 73 8.21 0.79 0.15
C GLU A 73 7.57 1.55 1.31
N SER A 74 7.43 0.88 2.45
CA SER A 74 6.96 1.52 3.68
C SER A 74 7.75 1.04 4.89
N VAL A 75 8.00 1.95 5.83
CA VAL A 75 8.59 1.65 7.13
C VAL A 75 7.62 2.08 8.21
N HIS A 76 7.32 1.17 9.10
CA HIS A 76 6.41 1.35 10.22
C HIS A 76 7.13 1.10 11.54
N HIS A 77 6.46 1.46 12.64
CA HIS A 77 7.01 1.29 13.98
C HIS A 77 5.99 0.66 14.93
N PHE A 78 6.44 -0.32 15.72
CA PHE A 78 5.59 -0.96 16.72
C PHE A 78 5.20 0.01 17.82
N PHE A 79 6.14 0.81 18.28
CA PHE A 79 5.93 1.79 19.33
C PHE A 79 6.23 3.20 18.80
N LYS A 80 5.20 4.02 18.75
CA LYS A 80 5.26 5.41 18.30
C LYS A 80 4.18 6.25 18.99
N THR A 81 4.31 7.56 18.91
CA THR A 81 3.31 8.49 19.39
C THR A 81 2.30 8.81 18.27
N VAL A 82 1.02 8.71 18.59
CA VAL A 82 -0.08 9.08 17.70
C VAL A 82 -0.95 10.10 18.41
N SER A 83 -1.19 11.24 17.79
CA SER A 83 -1.97 12.35 18.40
C SER A 83 -1.49 12.74 19.80
N GLY A 84 -0.15 12.75 20.01
CA GLY A 84 0.48 13.14 21.28
C GLY A 84 0.47 12.07 22.37
N LYS A 85 -0.03 10.86 22.10
CA LYS A 85 -0.06 9.75 23.07
C LYS A 85 0.69 8.53 22.55
N PRO A 86 1.41 7.78 23.42
CA PRO A 86 1.99 6.51 23.04
C PRO A 86 0.91 5.54 22.55
N LEU A 87 1.16 4.91 21.42
CA LEU A 87 0.27 3.89 20.88
C LEU A 87 0.42 2.59 21.67
N THR A 88 -0.64 2.16 22.35
CA THR A 88 -0.68 0.84 23.02
C THR A 88 -1.22 -0.21 22.04
N ARG A 89 -0.49 -1.30 21.89
CA ARG A 89 -0.90 -2.42 21.04
C ARG A 89 -1.42 -3.59 21.84
N PRO A 90 -2.44 -4.30 21.38
CA PRO A 90 -2.84 -5.54 22.00
C PRO A 90 -1.75 -6.59 21.81
N ALA A 91 -1.58 -7.51 22.76
CA ALA A 91 -0.51 -8.52 22.68
C ALA A 91 -0.62 -9.46 21.47
N TRP A 92 -1.84 -9.74 21.01
CA TRP A 92 -2.08 -10.57 19.82
C TRP A 92 -1.52 -9.94 18.52
N TYR A 93 -1.29 -8.62 18.50
CA TYR A 93 -0.69 -7.93 17.37
C TYR A 93 0.73 -8.44 17.03
N TYR A 94 1.40 -9.03 18.02
CA TYR A 94 2.72 -9.64 17.87
C TYR A 94 2.67 -11.12 17.43
N ASP A 95 1.49 -11.71 17.34
CA ASP A 95 1.29 -13.06 16.86
C ASP A 95 0.97 -13.07 15.37
N VAL A 96 1.93 -13.46 14.55
CA VAL A 96 1.76 -13.49 13.08
C VAL A 96 0.74 -14.52 12.59
N GLU A 97 0.29 -15.45 13.45
CA GLU A 97 -0.82 -16.34 13.12
C GLU A 97 -2.20 -15.67 13.35
N GLN A 98 -2.23 -14.55 14.06
CA GLN A 98 -3.45 -13.75 14.24
C GLN A 98 -3.42 -12.48 13.38
N GLN A 99 -2.30 -11.72 13.42
CA GLN A 99 -2.16 -10.45 12.70
C GLN A 99 -1.75 -10.65 11.23
N GLY A 100 -1.09 -11.75 10.92
CA GLY A 100 -0.37 -11.94 9.66
C GLY A 100 1.08 -11.44 9.75
N GLU A 101 1.92 -11.97 8.87
CA GLU A 101 3.27 -11.45 8.66
C GLU A 101 3.23 -10.07 7.97
N GLY A 102 4.35 -9.33 7.99
CA GLY A 102 4.43 -8.01 7.34
C GLY A 102 3.99 -8.01 5.87
N ILE A 103 4.27 -9.10 5.15
CA ILE A 103 3.78 -9.30 3.77
C ILE A 103 2.25 -9.42 3.72
N ALA A 104 1.60 -10.04 4.68
CA ALA A 104 0.15 -10.23 4.68
C ALA A 104 -0.62 -9.01 5.25
N ASP A 105 0.00 -8.21 6.10
CA ASP A 105 -0.63 -7.07 6.75
C ASP A 105 -0.56 -5.80 5.89
N VAL A 106 0.58 -5.13 5.86
CA VAL A 106 0.71 -3.79 5.24
C VAL A 106 0.66 -3.84 3.73
N THR A 107 1.22 -4.88 3.11
CA THR A 107 1.26 -4.94 1.65
C THR A 107 -0.11 -5.03 1.01
N THR A 108 -1.16 -5.42 1.74
CA THR A 108 -2.55 -5.36 1.25
C THR A 108 -2.92 -3.96 0.77
N HIS A 109 -2.59 -2.91 1.53
CA HIS A 109 -2.84 -1.52 1.12
C HIS A 109 -2.04 -1.13 -0.12
N LEU A 110 -0.77 -1.55 -0.19
CA LEU A 110 0.12 -1.18 -1.28
C LEU A 110 -0.28 -1.88 -2.59
N ILE A 111 -0.65 -3.17 -2.53
CA ILE A 111 -1.12 -3.92 -3.71
C ILE A 111 -2.46 -3.34 -4.19
N ASP A 112 -3.35 -3.04 -3.26
CA ASP A 112 -4.63 -2.42 -3.57
C ASP A 112 -4.47 -1.09 -4.33
N LEU A 113 -3.58 -0.21 -3.83
CA LEU A 113 -3.26 1.05 -4.50
C LEU A 113 -2.69 0.84 -5.90
N ILE A 114 -1.77 -0.10 -6.08
CA ILE A 114 -1.18 -0.40 -7.39
C ILE A 114 -2.26 -0.88 -8.36
N ASN A 115 -3.10 -1.82 -7.93
CA ASN A 115 -4.19 -2.33 -8.76
C ASN A 115 -5.14 -1.20 -9.17
N TRP A 116 -5.58 -0.39 -8.22
CA TRP A 116 -6.49 0.73 -8.44
C TRP A 116 -5.90 1.86 -9.29
N GLN A 117 -4.59 2.14 -9.12
CA GLN A 117 -3.93 3.24 -9.84
C GLN A 117 -3.44 2.84 -11.22
N CYS A 118 -2.83 1.65 -11.35
CA CYS A 118 -2.19 1.23 -12.60
C CYS A 118 -3.16 0.55 -13.57
N PHE A 119 -4.27 -0.01 -13.08
CA PHE A 119 -5.26 -0.77 -13.86
C PHE A 119 -6.68 -0.31 -13.53
N PRO A 120 -7.00 1.00 -13.71
CA PRO A 120 -8.30 1.54 -13.34
C PRO A 120 -9.41 0.87 -14.15
N ASP A 121 -10.48 0.50 -13.46
CA ASP A 121 -11.68 -0.12 -14.03
C ASP A 121 -11.40 -1.44 -14.78
N GLU A 122 -10.21 -2.03 -14.59
CA GLU A 122 -9.84 -3.31 -15.17
C GLU A 122 -9.95 -4.43 -14.13
N THR A 123 -10.54 -5.55 -14.55
CA THR A 123 -10.52 -6.79 -13.77
C THR A 123 -9.15 -7.46 -13.86
N ILE A 124 -8.60 -7.85 -12.73
CA ILE A 124 -7.35 -8.61 -12.61
C ILE A 124 -7.69 -10.02 -12.16
N HIS A 125 -7.55 -10.98 -13.06
CA HIS A 125 -7.75 -12.39 -12.77
C HIS A 125 -6.46 -12.97 -12.22
N TYR A 126 -6.43 -13.31 -10.93
CA TYR A 126 -5.21 -13.79 -10.27
C TYR A 126 -4.61 -15.04 -10.91
N GLN A 127 -5.45 -15.90 -11.56
CA GLN A 127 -4.99 -17.13 -12.20
C GLN A 127 -4.18 -16.88 -13.50
N SER A 128 -4.49 -15.81 -14.24
CA SER A 128 -3.91 -15.54 -15.56
C SER A 128 -3.04 -14.28 -15.61
N ASP A 129 -3.37 -13.28 -14.83
CA ASP A 129 -2.77 -11.95 -14.93
C ASP A 129 -1.65 -11.70 -13.91
N VAL A 130 -1.53 -12.57 -12.90
CA VAL A 130 -0.61 -12.40 -11.77
C VAL A 130 0.44 -13.51 -11.73
N THR A 131 1.69 -13.10 -11.49
CA THR A 131 2.79 -14.03 -11.16
C THR A 131 3.59 -13.46 -9.99
N VAL A 132 3.71 -14.20 -8.88
CA VAL A 132 4.63 -13.85 -7.79
C VAL A 132 6.01 -14.41 -8.13
N ASN A 133 6.98 -13.53 -8.34
CA ASN A 133 8.32 -13.91 -8.82
C ASN A 133 9.25 -14.29 -7.68
N THR A 134 9.32 -13.46 -6.63
CA THR A 134 10.17 -13.69 -5.46
C THR A 134 9.51 -13.11 -4.22
N ALA A 135 9.78 -13.72 -3.06
CA ALA A 135 9.42 -13.17 -1.76
C ALA A 135 10.47 -13.55 -0.71
N LYS A 136 10.68 -12.65 0.25
CA LYS A 136 11.55 -12.84 1.41
C LYS A 136 10.88 -12.22 2.63
N HIS A 137 11.09 -12.81 3.80
CA HIS A 137 10.67 -12.24 5.07
C HIS A 137 11.80 -12.33 6.10
N TRP A 138 11.75 -11.48 7.11
CA TRP A 138 12.71 -11.48 8.23
C TRP A 138 12.06 -10.89 9.48
N PRO A 139 12.51 -11.31 10.69
CA PRO A 139 11.91 -10.84 11.90
C PRO A 139 12.39 -9.44 12.31
N THR A 140 11.56 -8.79 13.11
CA THR A 140 11.97 -7.69 13.99
C THR A 140 12.11 -8.26 15.38
N PRO A 141 13.32 -8.17 16.00
CA PRO A 141 13.52 -8.60 17.37
C PRO A 141 12.84 -7.63 18.34
N ILE A 142 12.09 -8.15 19.30
CA ILE A 142 11.38 -7.40 20.33
C ILE A 142 11.80 -7.97 21.69
N THR A 143 12.47 -7.19 22.52
CA THR A 143 12.80 -7.55 23.89
C THR A 143 11.56 -7.54 24.79
N LEU A 144 11.62 -8.21 25.94
CA LEU A 144 10.51 -8.15 26.91
C LEU A 144 10.22 -6.72 27.37
N THR A 145 11.24 -5.91 27.54
CA THR A 145 11.08 -4.49 27.91
C THR A 145 10.30 -3.71 26.83
N GLU A 146 10.65 -3.89 25.57
CA GLU A 146 9.96 -3.26 24.43
C GLU A 146 8.52 -3.78 24.28
N PHE A 147 8.31 -5.09 24.46
CA PHE A 147 6.98 -5.67 24.46
C PHE A 147 6.12 -5.08 25.57
N SER A 148 6.62 -5.04 26.80
CA SER A 148 5.92 -4.47 27.95
C SER A 148 5.61 -2.98 27.76
N GLN A 149 6.54 -2.22 27.18
CA GLN A 149 6.35 -0.81 26.91
C GLN A 149 5.22 -0.57 25.90
N SER A 150 5.13 -1.40 24.86
CA SER A 150 4.15 -1.23 23.78
C SER A 150 2.78 -1.85 24.07
N THR A 151 2.73 -2.88 24.95
CA THR A 151 1.48 -3.61 25.24
C THR A 151 0.92 -3.35 26.62
N GLN A 152 1.73 -2.83 27.56
CA GLN A 152 1.43 -2.72 29.00
C GLN A 152 1.28 -4.07 29.69
N ILE A 153 1.95 -5.13 29.19
CA ILE A 153 1.94 -6.51 29.72
C ILE A 153 3.37 -6.91 30.09
N ASP A 154 3.60 -7.39 31.31
CA ASP A 154 4.93 -7.63 31.89
C ASP A 154 5.56 -8.98 31.49
N SER A 155 4.88 -9.79 30.71
CA SER A 155 5.40 -11.09 30.26
C SER A 155 4.87 -11.42 28.87
N PHE A 156 5.62 -12.22 28.12
CA PHE A 156 5.11 -12.75 26.87
C PHE A 156 3.98 -13.75 27.13
N PRO A 157 2.79 -13.59 26.50
CA PRO A 157 1.76 -14.60 26.52
C PRO A 157 2.25 -15.93 25.98
N THR A 158 1.75 -17.04 26.51
CA THR A 158 2.23 -18.40 26.18
C THR A 158 2.12 -18.76 24.71
N TYR A 159 1.14 -18.20 23.99
CA TYR A 159 0.99 -18.43 22.54
C TYR A 159 2.13 -17.81 21.70
N LEU A 160 2.92 -16.87 22.25
CA LEU A 160 4.10 -16.29 21.61
C LEU A 160 5.38 -17.09 21.85
N ASN A 161 5.41 -18.07 22.76
CA ASN A 161 6.62 -18.81 23.14
C ASN A 161 7.34 -19.45 21.95
N ARG A 162 6.60 -19.86 20.91
CA ARG A 162 7.15 -20.46 19.69
C ARG A 162 8.04 -19.52 18.87
N TYR A 163 7.90 -18.20 19.08
CA TYR A 163 8.69 -17.18 18.37
C TYR A 163 9.81 -16.61 19.25
N ILE A 164 9.95 -17.05 20.50
CA ILE A 164 10.98 -16.56 21.41
C ILE A 164 12.26 -17.34 21.21
N LYS A 165 13.35 -16.62 20.94
CA LYS A 165 14.70 -17.15 20.86
C LYS A 165 15.62 -16.31 21.74
N ASN A 166 16.37 -16.94 22.65
CA ASN A 166 17.30 -16.25 23.56
C ASN A 166 16.63 -15.04 24.28
N ASP A 167 15.44 -15.26 24.84
CA ASP A 167 14.63 -14.25 25.54
C ASP A 167 14.16 -13.05 24.68
N VAL A 168 14.26 -13.14 23.36
CA VAL A 168 13.81 -12.13 22.41
C VAL A 168 12.69 -12.71 21.54
N LEU A 169 11.61 -11.97 21.39
CA LEU A 169 10.49 -12.31 20.51
C LEU A 169 10.84 -11.91 19.07
N GLU A 170 10.95 -12.87 18.18
CA GLU A 170 11.18 -12.64 16.75
C GLU A 170 9.84 -12.51 16.01
N VAL A 171 9.39 -11.27 15.78
CA VAL A 171 8.15 -11.00 15.05
C VAL A 171 8.42 -10.92 13.56
N MET A 172 7.85 -11.83 12.76
CA MET A 172 8.04 -11.89 11.30
C MET A 172 7.26 -10.75 10.60
N ALA A 173 7.66 -9.49 10.90
CA ALA A 173 6.97 -8.28 10.51
C ALA A 173 7.52 -7.62 9.24
N ASN A 174 8.63 -8.10 8.71
CA ASN A 174 9.28 -7.52 7.54
C ASN A 174 9.14 -8.43 6.34
N GLY A 175 9.06 -7.82 5.15
CA GLY A 175 9.09 -8.59 3.92
C GLY A 175 9.35 -7.76 2.69
N SER A 176 9.81 -8.45 1.66
CA SER A 176 9.91 -7.91 0.30
C SER A 176 9.38 -8.93 -0.69
N LEU A 177 8.72 -8.45 -1.71
CA LEU A 177 8.24 -9.30 -2.81
C LEU A 177 8.40 -8.59 -4.15
N ASN A 178 8.54 -9.41 -5.17
CA ASN A 178 8.50 -8.96 -6.55
C ASN A 178 7.44 -9.80 -7.27
N TYR A 179 6.54 -9.15 -7.97
CA TYR A 179 5.46 -9.79 -8.70
C TYR A 179 5.15 -9.06 -10.00
N THR A 180 4.40 -9.69 -10.86
CA THR A 180 3.99 -9.16 -12.16
C THR A 180 2.47 -9.19 -12.26
N VAL A 181 1.86 -8.08 -12.68
CA VAL A 181 0.44 -7.99 -13.01
C VAL A 181 0.32 -7.49 -14.45
N LYS A 182 -0.39 -8.25 -15.32
CA LYS A 182 -0.58 -7.89 -16.74
C LYS A 182 0.71 -7.47 -17.44
N GLY A 183 1.83 -8.10 -17.09
CA GLY A 183 3.16 -7.82 -17.67
C GLY A 183 3.90 -6.63 -17.06
N ILE A 184 3.35 -5.94 -16.07
CA ILE A 184 4.02 -4.87 -15.31
C ILE A 184 4.73 -5.48 -14.12
N CYS A 185 6.06 -5.28 -14.02
CA CYS A 185 6.87 -5.76 -12.89
C CYS A 185 6.81 -4.76 -11.72
N ILE A 186 6.50 -5.29 -10.54
CA ILE A 186 6.27 -4.53 -9.32
C ILE A 186 7.21 -5.05 -8.22
N GLY A 187 7.93 -4.14 -7.58
CA GLY A 187 8.76 -4.40 -6.42
C GLY A 187 8.15 -3.77 -5.16
N MET A 188 8.13 -4.52 -4.07
CA MET A 188 7.53 -4.05 -2.82
C MET A 188 8.37 -4.45 -1.61
N LYS A 189 8.43 -3.54 -0.61
CA LYS A 189 9.11 -3.80 0.65
C LYS A 189 8.37 -3.15 1.81
N VAL A 190 8.19 -3.92 2.87
CA VAL A 190 7.63 -3.45 4.14
C VAL A 190 8.62 -3.77 5.26
N THR A 191 8.90 -2.77 6.10
CA THR A 191 9.78 -2.91 7.25
C THR A 191 9.06 -2.39 8.50
N TRP A 192 9.17 -3.13 9.59
CA TRP A 192 8.74 -2.72 10.92
C TRP A 192 9.94 -2.63 11.84
N ASN A 193 10.22 -1.44 12.35
CA ASN A 193 11.17 -1.23 13.42
C ASN A 193 10.44 -1.11 14.76
N TYR A 194 11.14 -1.22 15.88
CA TYR A 194 10.48 -1.03 17.16
C TYR A 194 10.05 0.44 17.37
N THR A 195 10.99 1.38 17.30
CA THR A 195 10.71 2.82 17.41
C THR A 195 11.28 3.58 16.22
N PRO A 196 10.68 4.73 15.86
CA PRO A 196 11.30 5.64 14.90
C PRO A 196 12.57 6.28 15.49
N PRO A 197 13.48 6.79 14.64
CA PRO A 197 14.56 7.67 15.07
C PRO A 197 14.03 8.88 15.84
N THR A 198 14.89 9.54 16.62
CA THR A 198 14.53 10.77 17.34
C THR A 198 13.96 11.81 16.36
N ASN A 199 12.77 12.33 16.66
CA ASN A 199 11.98 13.21 15.78
C ASN A 199 11.62 12.58 14.42
N GLY A 200 11.73 11.27 14.32
CA GLY A 200 11.37 10.51 13.13
C GLY A 200 9.91 10.06 13.09
N GLY A 201 9.55 9.44 12.01
CA GLY A 201 8.20 8.88 11.77
C GLY A 201 8.24 7.71 10.80
N ASP A 202 7.07 7.24 10.44
CA ASP A 202 6.94 6.25 9.37
C ASP A 202 7.39 6.87 8.04
N THR A 203 8.00 6.06 7.17
CA THR A 203 8.40 6.48 5.83
C THR A 203 7.59 5.75 4.76
N PHE A 204 7.43 6.40 3.62
CA PHE A 204 6.72 5.84 2.48
C PHE A 204 7.36 6.30 1.18
N THR A 205 7.47 5.38 0.23
CA THR A 205 7.92 5.67 -1.15
C THR A 205 7.02 4.94 -2.13
N SER A 206 6.50 5.68 -3.11
CA SER A 206 5.86 5.15 -4.32
C SER A 206 6.63 5.66 -5.52
N ILE A 207 6.98 4.80 -6.47
CA ILE A 207 7.61 5.16 -7.74
C ILE A 207 6.86 4.46 -8.85
N LYS A 208 6.48 5.21 -9.88
CA LYS A 208 5.87 4.69 -11.11
C LYS A 208 6.59 5.28 -12.31
N LYS A 209 7.22 4.42 -13.09
CA LYS A 209 8.06 4.81 -14.25
C LYS A 209 7.22 4.77 -15.53
N GLY A 210 7.00 5.93 -16.11
CA GLY A 210 6.42 6.09 -17.43
C GLY A 210 7.48 6.27 -18.51
N SER A 211 7.07 6.29 -19.76
CA SER A 211 7.98 6.50 -20.90
C SER A 211 8.40 7.98 -21.08
N LYS A 212 7.68 8.94 -20.47
CA LYS A 212 7.99 10.37 -20.54
C LYS A 212 8.33 10.98 -19.19
N ALA A 213 7.82 10.41 -18.10
CA ALA A 213 8.06 10.90 -16.74
C ALA A 213 7.97 9.77 -15.72
N THR A 214 8.56 10.02 -14.55
CA THR A 214 8.44 9.17 -13.36
C THR A 214 7.66 9.93 -12.29
N LEU A 215 6.59 9.33 -11.76
CA LEU A 215 5.86 9.81 -10.59
C LEU A 215 6.49 9.24 -9.32
N LYS A 216 6.55 10.06 -8.27
CA LYS A 216 7.09 9.67 -6.95
C LYS A 216 6.27 10.30 -5.84
N ILE A 217 5.77 9.47 -4.91
CA ILE A 217 5.37 9.96 -3.58
C ILE A 217 6.48 9.61 -2.62
N VAL A 218 6.93 10.58 -1.84
CA VAL A 218 8.00 10.40 -0.85
C VAL A 218 7.54 10.97 0.49
N GLN A 219 7.79 10.21 1.56
CA GLN A 219 7.63 10.62 2.94
C GLN A 219 8.87 10.14 3.70
N ASP A 220 9.81 11.03 3.98
CA ASP A 220 11.07 10.72 4.64
C ASP A 220 11.57 11.89 5.52
N GLU A 221 12.76 11.74 6.09
CA GLU A 221 13.39 12.77 6.91
C GLU A 221 13.60 14.09 6.15
N LYS A 222 13.90 14.03 4.84
CA LYS A 222 14.23 15.22 4.03
C LYS A 222 13.04 16.15 3.85
N ASN A 223 11.84 15.60 3.89
CA ASN A 223 10.60 16.37 3.81
C ASN A 223 9.83 16.43 5.14
N GLY A 224 10.52 16.15 6.27
CA GLY A 224 9.92 16.21 7.60
C GLY A 224 8.83 15.19 7.83
N PHE A 225 8.91 14.02 7.18
CA PHE A 225 7.92 12.93 7.22
C PHE A 225 6.52 13.33 6.73
N VAL A 226 6.45 14.34 5.87
CA VAL A 226 5.21 14.76 5.19
C VAL A 226 5.21 14.15 3.79
N LYS A 227 4.14 13.46 3.38
CA LYS A 227 4.01 12.93 2.02
C LYS A 227 4.05 14.07 0.98
N GLU A 228 4.89 13.95 -0.02
CA GLU A 228 4.98 14.87 -1.16
C GLU A 228 4.94 14.11 -2.47
N LEU A 229 4.19 14.63 -3.45
CA LEU A 229 4.06 14.05 -4.80
C LEU A 229 4.93 14.84 -5.78
N TYR A 230 5.81 14.12 -6.45
CA TYR A 230 6.71 14.66 -7.47
C TYR A 230 6.44 14.01 -8.83
N ILE A 231 6.64 14.79 -9.88
CA ILE A 231 6.81 14.30 -11.23
C ILE A 231 8.20 14.68 -11.73
N GLN A 232 8.94 13.71 -12.23
CA GLN A 232 10.27 13.89 -12.79
C GLN A 232 10.25 13.55 -14.26
N LYS A 233 10.66 14.51 -15.09
CA LYS A 233 10.81 14.35 -16.53
C LYS A 233 11.90 13.33 -16.85
N GLU A 234 11.67 12.45 -17.84
CA GLU A 234 12.72 11.61 -18.40
C GLU A 234 13.79 12.45 -19.14
N PRO A 235 15.07 12.04 -19.09
CA PRO A 235 16.20 12.82 -19.60
C PRO A 235 16.05 13.28 -21.05
N ASP A 236 15.52 12.41 -21.91
CA ASP A 236 15.42 12.63 -23.35
C ASP A 236 14.24 13.53 -23.77
N ILE A 237 13.37 13.91 -22.84
CA ILE A 237 12.24 14.81 -23.12
C ILE A 237 12.70 16.26 -23.01
N ASP A 238 12.33 17.09 -23.99
CA ASP A 238 12.62 18.54 -23.97
C ASP A 238 11.93 19.25 -22.80
N ASN A 239 12.66 20.11 -22.09
CA ASN A 239 12.16 20.78 -20.89
C ASN A 239 10.96 21.69 -21.20
N ARG A 240 11.02 22.48 -22.27
CA ARG A 240 9.94 23.42 -22.61
C ARG A 240 8.66 22.67 -22.97
N THR A 241 8.79 21.62 -23.77
CA THR A 241 7.66 20.75 -24.14
C THR A 241 7.04 20.10 -22.93
N PHE A 242 7.86 19.56 -22.02
CA PHE A 242 7.38 18.95 -20.79
C PHE A 242 6.66 19.95 -19.87
N GLU A 243 7.25 21.11 -19.65
CA GLU A 243 6.66 22.17 -18.81
C GLU A 243 5.32 22.66 -19.36
N ALA A 244 5.22 22.86 -20.68
CA ALA A 244 3.96 23.26 -21.32
C ALA A 244 2.87 22.16 -21.13
N GLN A 245 3.24 20.89 -21.28
CA GLN A 245 2.30 19.79 -21.10
C GLN A 245 1.91 19.62 -19.63
N LEU A 246 2.87 19.76 -18.70
CA LEU A 246 2.59 19.72 -17.26
C LEU A 246 1.61 20.84 -16.85
N GLN A 247 1.86 22.06 -17.30
CA GLN A 247 0.97 23.19 -17.03
C GLN A 247 -0.45 22.93 -17.56
N LYS A 248 -0.57 22.48 -18.81
CA LYS A 248 -1.87 22.13 -19.41
C LYS A 248 -2.59 21.04 -18.62
N THR A 249 -1.88 20.00 -18.22
CA THR A 249 -2.44 18.90 -17.42
C THR A 249 -2.94 19.40 -16.07
N VAL A 250 -2.16 20.23 -15.37
CA VAL A 250 -2.56 20.80 -14.08
C VAL A 250 -3.78 21.71 -14.22
N GLU A 251 -3.85 22.54 -15.24
CA GLU A 251 -5.02 23.38 -15.54
C GLU A 251 -6.29 22.52 -15.75
N GLN A 252 -6.17 21.39 -16.43
CA GLN A 252 -7.28 20.43 -16.59
C GLN A 252 -7.70 19.82 -15.24
N LEU A 253 -6.73 19.38 -14.43
CA LEU A 253 -7.01 18.81 -13.11
C LEU A 253 -7.58 19.83 -12.13
N GLN A 254 -7.24 21.12 -12.28
CA GLN A 254 -7.79 22.22 -11.46
C GLN A 254 -9.30 22.41 -11.62
N ILE A 255 -9.92 21.89 -12.67
CA ILE A 255 -11.38 21.88 -12.82
C ILE A 255 -12.01 21.09 -11.66
N THR A 256 -11.42 19.97 -11.30
CA THR A 256 -11.87 19.10 -10.17
C THR A 256 -11.15 19.44 -8.87
N TYR A 257 -9.86 19.78 -8.95
CA TYR A 257 -8.96 20.03 -7.84
C TYR A 257 -8.37 21.45 -7.91
N PRO A 258 -9.17 22.50 -7.68
CA PRO A 258 -8.77 23.91 -7.93
C PRO A 258 -7.60 24.39 -7.05
N PHE A 259 -7.25 23.63 -6.03
CA PHE A 259 -6.15 23.91 -5.11
C PHE A 259 -4.79 23.40 -5.60
N LEU A 260 -4.72 22.61 -6.69
CA LEU A 260 -3.47 22.10 -7.21
C LEU A 260 -2.57 23.22 -7.73
N SER A 261 -1.27 23.08 -7.46
CA SER A 261 -0.25 23.93 -8.08
C SER A 261 1.04 23.13 -8.31
N VAL A 262 1.96 23.70 -9.07
CA VAL A 262 3.25 23.09 -9.41
C VAL A 262 4.38 23.99 -8.96
N LYS A 263 5.39 23.40 -8.30
CA LYS A 263 6.63 24.08 -7.92
C LYS A 263 7.83 23.41 -8.60
N ASN A 264 8.55 24.14 -9.44
CA ASN A 264 9.77 23.63 -10.07
C ASN A 264 10.88 23.46 -9.01
N LYS A 265 11.40 22.23 -8.89
CA LYS A 265 12.47 21.85 -7.95
C LYS A 265 13.85 21.73 -8.61
N LYS A 266 13.97 22.17 -9.86
CA LYS A 266 15.15 22.05 -10.74
C LYS A 266 15.38 20.63 -11.26
N ASN A 267 16.33 20.49 -12.19
CA ASN A 267 16.74 19.21 -12.78
C ASN A 267 15.59 18.34 -13.33
N GLY A 268 14.55 18.99 -13.89
CA GLY A 268 13.38 18.29 -14.46
C GLY A 268 12.45 17.66 -13.42
N THR A 269 12.56 18.05 -12.16
CA THR A 269 11.70 17.59 -11.06
C THR A 269 10.71 18.69 -10.67
N TYR A 270 9.45 18.35 -10.52
CA TYR A 270 8.37 19.25 -10.15
C TYR A 270 7.57 18.66 -8.99
N LEU A 271 7.33 19.46 -7.96
CA LEU A 271 6.43 19.13 -6.85
C LEU A 271 5.01 19.47 -7.28
N ILE A 272 4.13 18.50 -7.19
CA ILE A 272 2.68 18.72 -7.28
C ILE A 272 2.21 19.12 -5.88
N ASP A 273 2.00 20.42 -5.72
CA ASP A 273 1.74 21.01 -4.40
C ASP A 273 0.25 20.93 -4.05
N ILE A 274 -0.04 20.27 -2.95
CA ILE A 274 -1.37 20.07 -2.40
C ILE A 274 -1.38 20.68 -1.00
N PRO A 275 -2.16 21.73 -0.73
CA PRO A 275 -2.23 22.37 0.57
C PRO A 275 -2.62 21.41 1.69
N GLN A 276 -2.03 21.58 2.87
CA GLN A 276 -2.24 20.68 4.01
C GLN A 276 -3.71 20.57 4.43
N GLU A 277 -4.45 21.67 4.36
CA GLU A 277 -5.89 21.74 4.68
C GLU A 277 -6.79 20.96 3.71
N LYS A 278 -6.26 20.51 2.58
CA LYS A 278 -6.94 19.64 1.61
C LYS A 278 -6.64 18.16 1.81
N ARG A 279 -5.72 17.84 2.72
CA ARG A 279 -5.32 16.48 3.05
C ARG A 279 -6.18 16.00 4.20
N LEU A 280 -7.03 15.02 3.92
CA LEU A 280 -7.90 14.42 4.93
C LEU A 280 -7.10 13.55 5.91
N GLY A 281 -7.59 13.43 7.14
CA GLY A 281 -7.04 12.51 8.12
C GLY A 281 -7.46 11.05 7.84
N HIS A 282 -6.77 10.13 8.51
CA HIS A 282 -7.02 8.69 8.32
C HIS A 282 -8.45 8.30 8.70
N GLU A 283 -9.01 8.88 9.76
CA GLU A 283 -10.39 8.64 10.19
C GLU A 283 -11.43 9.07 9.14
N GLU A 284 -11.14 10.15 8.40
CA GLU A 284 -12.02 10.61 7.32
C GLU A 284 -11.99 9.64 6.13
N HIS A 285 -10.86 8.98 5.87
CA HIS A 285 -10.76 7.94 4.86
C HIS A 285 -11.66 6.74 5.20
N PHE A 286 -11.68 6.28 6.46
CA PHE A 286 -12.62 5.25 6.92
C PHE A 286 -14.09 5.64 6.66
N SER A 287 -14.45 6.89 6.97
CA SER A 287 -15.79 7.40 6.68
C SER A 287 -16.15 7.33 5.20
N LYS A 288 -15.18 7.60 4.30
CA LYS A 288 -15.40 7.51 2.85
C LYS A 288 -15.58 6.06 2.38
N VAL A 289 -14.78 5.13 2.91
CA VAL A 289 -14.96 3.69 2.61
C VAL A 289 -16.33 3.20 3.07
N ALA A 290 -16.74 3.55 4.30
CA ALA A 290 -18.05 3.17 4.82
C ALA A 290 -19.20 3.73 3.97
N LYS A 291 -19.09 5.00 3.52
CA LYS A 291 -20.07 5.61 2.63
C LYS A 291 -20.13 4.92 1.27
N ALA A 292 -18.98 4.56 0.68
CA ALA A 292 -18.94 3.82 -0.57
C ALA A 292 -19.59 2.44 -0.42
N PHE A 293 -19.28 1.72 0.64
CA PHE A 293 -19.91 0.43 0.94
C PHE A 293 -21.44 0.55 1.06
N LEU A 294 -21.95 1.51 1.83
CA LEU A 294 -23.39 1.74 1.98
C LEU A 294 -24.04 2.11 0.63
N HIS A 295 -23.39 2.95 -0.16
CA HIS A 295 -23.83 3.27 -1.51
C HIS A 295 -24.00 2.02 -2.37
N TYR A 296 -23.01 1.13 -2.39
CA TYR A 296 -23.07 -0.13 -3.13
C TYR A 296 -24.15 -1.10 -2.60
N VAL A 297 -24.40 -1.09 -1.28
CA VAL A 297 -25.51 -1.88 -0.69
C VAL A 297 -26.86 -1.39 -1.21
N ASP A 298 -27.08 -0.06 -1.23
CA ASP A 298 -28.33 0.55 -1.60
C ASP A 298 -28.59 0.51 -3.12
N ASN A 299 -27.56 0.82 -3.93
CA ASN A 299 -27.70 0.99 -5.37
C ASN A 299 -27.36 -0.27 -6.19
N LYS A 300 -26.65 -1.25 -5.59
CA LYS A 300 -26.21 -2.49 -6.24
C LYS A 300 -25.35 -2.25 -7.49
N ASP A 301 -24.53 -1.20 -7.44
CA ASP A 301 -23.70 -0.73 -8.55
C ASP A 301 -22.19 -0.86 -8.25
N MET A 302 -21.80 -1.74 -7.31
CA MET A 302 -20.39 -2.04 -7.07
C MET A 302 -19.73 -2.51 -8.36
N PRO A 303 -18.58 -1.90 -8.76
CA PRO A 303 -17.87 -2.30 -9.97
C PRO A 303 -17.51 -3.79 -9.96
N GLU A 304 -17.65 -4.46 -11.10
CA GLU A 304 -17.38 -5.90 -11.22
C GLU A 304 -15.94 -6.27 -10.90
N TRP A 305 -15.01 -5.36 -11.16
CA TRP A 305 -13.59 -5.58 -10.89
C TRP A 305 -13.23 -5.59 -9.39
N GLU A 306 -14.04 -5.01 -8.49
CA GLU A 306 -13.70 -4.90 -7.06
C GLU A 306 -13.43 -6.26 -6.39
N ASN A 307 -14.31 -7.24 -6.62
CA ASN A 307 -14.15 -8.57 -6.02
C ASN A 307 -12.92 -9.30 -6.55
N GLU A 308 -12.74 -9.28 -7.88
CA GLU A 308 -11.63 -9.97 -8.53
C GLU A 308 -10.28 -9.32 -8.15
N ASN A 309 -10.22 -7.99 -8.08
CA ASN A 309 -9.01 -7.27 -7.68
C ASN A 309 -8.70 -7.47 -6.19
N THR A 310 -9.71 -7.63 -5.34
CA THR A 310 -9.52 -8.04 -3.95
C THR A 310 -8.96 -9.46 -3.86
N LEU A 311 -9.50 -10.41 -4.62
CA LEU A 311 -8.96 -11.77 -4.68
C LEU A 311 -7.52 -11.78 -5.23
N ALA A 312 -7.23 -11.01 -6.27
CA ALA A 312 -5.87 -10.88 -6.80
C ALA A 312 -4.89 -10.34 -5.76
N LYS A 313 -5.28 -9.34 -4.97
CA LYS A 313 -4.50 -8.80 -3.85
C LYS A 313 -4.16 -9.88 -2.82
N TYR A 314 -5.14 -10.62 -2.33
CA TYR A 314 -4.91 -11.67 -1.32
C TYR A 314 -4.21 -12.90 -1.87
N TYR A 315 -4.37 -13.22 -3.15
CA TYR A 315 -3.55 -14.22 -3.83
C TYR A 315 -2.07 -13.84 -3.80
N ILE A 316 -1.73 -12.58 -4.11
CA ILE A 316 -0.35 -12.09 -4.12
C ILE A 316 0.25 -12.18 -2.70
N THR A 317 -0.43 -11.67 -1.69
CA THR A 317 0.09 -11.64 -0.32
C THR A 317 0.29 -13.04 0.25
N THR A 318 -0.71 -13.91 0.13
CA THR A 318 -0.66 -15.26 0.70
C THR A 318 0.34 -16.16 -0.02
N THR A 319 0.44 -16.04 -1.36
CA THR A 319 1.46 -16.74 -2.16
C THR A 319 2.87 -16.26 -1.80
N ALA A 320 3.06 -14.96 -1.61
CA ALA A 320 4.35 -14.39 -1.23
C ALA A 320 4.78 -14.84 0.20
N VAL A 321 3.85 -14.91 1.14
CA VAL A 321 4.12 -15.46 2.50
C VAL A 321 4.58 -16.90 2.41
N GLU A 322 3.89 -17.76 1.64
CA GLU A 322 4.26 -19.17 1.49
C GLU A 322 5.62 -19.31 0.80
N MET A 323 5.86 -18.53 -0.26
CA MET A 323 7.16 -18.53 -0.98
C MET A 323 8.30 -18.12 -0.04
N ALA A 324 8.11 -17.08 0.79
CA ALA A 324 9.11 -16.62 1.75
C ALA A 324 9.44 -17.70 2.81
N LYS A 325 8.44 -18.43 3.29
CA LYS A 325 8.62 -19.56 4.22
C LYS A 325 9.43 -20.72 3.63
N ILE A 326 9.23 -21.00 2.34
CA ILE A 326 9.98 -22.05 1.63
C ILE A 326 11.43 -21.61 1.38
N GLY A 327 11.65 -20.36 1.01
CA GLY A 327 12.98 -19.82 0.70
C GLY A 327 13.91 -19.68 1.89
N ASN A 328 13.39 -19.76 3.13
CA ASN A 328 14.16 -19.69 4.37
C ASN A 328 14.45 -21.08 4.99
N LYS A 329 14.07 -22.16 4.32
CA LYS A 329 14.45 -23.54 4.65
C LYS A 329 15.72 -23.94 3.92
#